data_f18f60b2e9e80d801088180079887696
#
_entry.id   f18f60b2e9e80d801088180079887696
#
_cell.length_a   1.000
_cell.length_b   1.000
_cell.length_c   1.000
_cell.angle_alpha   90.00
_cell.angle_beta   90.00
_cell.angle_gamma   90.00
#
_symmetry.space_group_name_H-M   'P 1'
#
loop_
_entity.id
_entity.type
_entity.pdbx_description
1 polymer ?
#
loop_
_entity_poly.entity_id
_entity_poly.type
_entity_poly.pdbx_seq_one_letter_code
_entity_poly.pdbx_strand_id
1 'polypeptide(L)'
;MSDITFKMTVATNVGLVRSNNEDNFIVCPDLSVKNNWFVPSDPNDVMYLGELGCVMVVADGMGGMNAGEVASELAVTSIKQSFSEVKDFSKIIDASNHVEDFMKKIIVKADAVIKQKVKEDESTSGMGTTVVMAWVVDNVAHIAWCGDSRAYLFNRQSGLSRLSNDHSYVQELVDTGKLDPELAFDHPNSNIITRSLGDSPNKARPDYVCKKLSVGDYLLLCTDGLCGLCRDEEILDIMMKEYPSIDDYKMKLFEAAFEAGGYDNVTIALFECMSVKEANLATTAPPDAPKRRKAKPQPKPEAEEESVEGGTKKKSRGWLKTLIVLVVLLIAAGAAYYYYEYIYKLQATTEEVSVTVTEEVTVDAPMVDALETVEAPEATELAEPKAVETPANTEVAPEAMEPAAEPTAVSTEAQPEK
;
A
#
# COMPACT_ATOMS: atom_id res chain seq x y z
N MET A 1 -24.56 -3.09 21.40
CA MET A 1 -23.46 -2.31 20.87
C MET A 1 -22.20 -3.15 21.00
N SER A 2 -21.34 -3.14 20.03
CA SER A 2 -20.04 -3.79 20.11
C SER A 2 -19.21 -3.05 21.17
N ASP A 3 -18.54 -3.80 22.07
CA ASP A 3 -17.64 -3.19 23.07
C ASP A 3 -16.24 -2.93 22.48
N ILE A 4 -16.10 -3.05 21.15
CA ILE A 4 -14.86 -2.79 20.44
C ILE A 4 -14.79 -1.32 20.08
N THR A 5 -13.70 -0.66 20.48
CA THR A 5 -13.41 0.72 20.11
C THR A 5 -12.07 0.82 19.42
N PHE A 6 -11.95 1.76 18.51
CA PHE A 6 -10.73 1.94 17.71
C PHE A 6 -10.55 3.40 17.30
N LYS A 7 -9.34 3.72 16.82
CA LYS A 7 -9.03 4.92 16.06
C LYS A 7 -8.55 4.53 14.67
N MET A 8 -8.72 5.44 13.70
CA MET A 8 -8.32 5.23 12.32
C MET A 8 -7.84 6.53 11.70
N THR A 9 -6.75 6.45 10.94
CA THR A 9 -6.28 7.57 10.11
C THR A 9 -5.73 7.05 8.80
N VAL A 10 -5.79 7.86 7.75
CA VAL A 10 -5.23 7.55 6.44
C VAL A 10 -4.77 8.83 5.76
N ALA A 11 -3.71 8.74 4.99
CA ALA A 11 -3.29 9.80 4.07
C ALA A 11 -2.51 9.21 2.90
N THR A 12 -2.49 9.96 1.81
CA THR A 12 -1.64 9.73 0.64
C THR A 12 -0.85 10.98 0.34
N ASN A 13 0.34 10.82 -0.22
CA ASN A 13 1.21 11.92 -0.63
C ASN A 13 1.95 11.53 -1.92
N VAL A 14 2.14 12.52 -2.80
CA VAL A 14 2.84 12.32 -4.09
C VAL A 14 4.32 11.96 -3.94
N GLY A 15 4.89 12.12 -2.74
CA GLY A 15 6.33 11.99 -2.52
C GLY A 15 7.11 13.25 -2.93
N LEU A 16 8.43 13.13 -3.01
CA LEU A 16 9.32 14.26 -3.31
C LEU A 16 9.76 14.31 -4.77
N VAL A 17 9.61 13.24 -5.53
CA VAL A 17 10.16 13.07 -6.88
C VAL A 17 9.08 12.91 -7.95
N ARG A 18 8.00 12.22 -7.64
CA ARG A 18 6.88 12.00 -8.58
C ARG A 18 6.12 13.31 -8.85
N SER A 19 5.61 13.49 -10.06
CA SER A 19 4.76 14.64 -10.44
C SER A 19 3.27 14.35 -10.27
N ASN A 20 2.89 13.08 -10.24
CA ASN A 20 1.52 12.59 -10.12
C ASN A 20 1.41 11.57 -8.98
N ASN A 21 0.25 11.53 -8.34
CA ASN A 21 -0.04 10.51 -7.34
C ASN A 21 -0.93 9.43 -7.95
N GLU A 22 -0.37 8.25 -8.16
CA GLU A 22 -1.05 7.09 -8.71
C GLU A 22 -1.62 6.17 -7.62
N ASP A 23 -1.26 6.43 -6.35
CA ASP A 23 -1.86 5.75 -5.20
C ASP A 23 -3.31 6.17 -4.97
N ASN A 24 -4.10 5.24 -4.46
CA ASN A 24 -5.47 5.52 -4.04
C ASN A 24 -5.85 4.73 -2.78
N PHE A 25 -6.84 5.20 -2.06
CA PHE A 25 -7.35 4.52 -0.88
C PHE A 25 -8.84 4.77 -0.66
N ILE A 26 -9.48 3.88 0.08
CA ILE A 26 -10.80 4.11 0.66
C ILE A 26 -10.85 3.57 2.08
N VAL A 27 -11.63 4.22 2.93
CA VAL A 27 -11.93 3.75 4.28
C VAL A 27 -13.42 3.84 4.57
N CYS A 28 -13.92 2.89 5.34
CA CYS A 28 -15.27 2.85 5.86
C CYS A 28 -15.20 2.55 7.35
N PRO A 29 -15.38 3.53 8.23
CA PRO A 29 -15.32 3.31 9.67
C PRO A 29 -16.42 2.38 10.20
N ASP A 30 -17.58 2.34 9.57
CA ASP A 30 -18.68 1.46 9.94
C ASP A 30 -19.50 1.05 8.71
N LEU A 31 -19.39 -0.20 8.30
CA LEU A 31 -20.15 -0.78 7.20
C LEU A 31 -21.64 -0.92 7.49
N SER A 32 -22.07 -0.85 8.75
CA SER A 32 -23.48 -0.91 9.14
C SER A 32 -24.23 0.36 8.74
N VAL A 33 -23.50 1.45 8.54
CA VAL A 33 -24.04 2.77 8.13
C VAL A 33 -23.91 2.92 6.63
N LYS A 34 -25.04 3.16 5.97
CA LYS A 34 -25.08 3.32 4.51
C LYS A 34 -24.23 4.54 4.05
N ASN A 35 -23.40 4.35 3.04
CA ASN A 35 -22.54 5.39 2.47
C ASN A 35 -21.50 5.99 3.44
N ASN A 36 -21.08 5.24 4.43
CA ASN A 36 -20.12 5.67 5.46
C ASN A 36 -18.65 5.59 5.00
N TRP A 37 -18.40 5.89 3.73
CA TRP A 37 -17.06 5.88 3.14
C TRP A 37 -16.45 7.28 3.21
N PHE A 38 -15.71 7.55 4.28
CA PHE A 38 -15.04 8.83 4.50
C PHE A 38 -13.84 8.66 5.45
N VAL A 39 -12.89 9.57 5.34
CA VAL A 39 -11.77 9.67 6.29
C VAL A 39 -12.29 10.40 7.54
N PRO A 40 -12.10 9.85 8.75
CA PRO A 40 -12.44 10.56 9.98
C PRO A 40 -11.75 11.93 10.05
N SER A 41 -12.52 12.96 10.38
CA SER A 41 -12.03 14.34 10.41
C SER A 41 -11.10 14.61 11.59
N ASP A 42 -11.33 13.95 12.73
CA ASP A 42 -10.42 13.95 13.87
C ASP A 42 -9.83 12.53 14.03
N PRO A 43 -8.52 12.37 13.81
CA PRO A 43 -7.86 11.07 13.97
C PRO A 43 -7.83 10.59 15.43
N ASN A 44 -8.14 11.46 16.41
CA ASN A 44 -8.21 11.12 17.82
C ASN A 44 -9.60 10.65 18.26
N ASP A 45 -10.62 10.80 17.40
CA ASP A 45 -11.96 10.31 17.70
C ASP A 45 -11.94 8.80 17.92
N VAL A 46 -12.45 8.40 19.07
CA VAL A 46 -12.65 6.98 19.40
C VAL A 46 -13.96 6.53 18.82
N MET A 47 -13.88 5.68 17.82
CA MET A 47 -15.03 5.12 17.12
C MET A 47 -15.44 3.77 17.73
N TYR A 48 -16.71 3.45 17.60
CA TYR A 48 -17.22 2.12 17.95
C TYR A 48 -17.31 1.26 16.70
N LEU A 49 -16.79 0.03 16.78
CA LEU A 49 -16.89 -0.92 15.69
C LEU A 49 -18.34 -1.40 15.56
N GLY A 50 -18.97 -1.08 14.43
CA GLY A 50 -20.31 -1.57 14.11
C GLY A 50 -20.37 -3.08 13.92
N GLU A 51 -21.58 -3.65 13.83
CA GLU A 51 -21.79 -5.09 13.66
C GLU A 51 -21.16 -5.66 12.39
N LEU A 52 -21.06 -4.84 11.34
CA LEU A 52 -20.46 -5.23 10.07
C LEU A 52 -18.97 -4.82 9.96
N GLY A 53 -18.44 -4.20 11.01
CA GLY A 53 -17.02 -3.83 11.08
C GLY A 53 -16.66 -2.62 10.26
N CYS A 54 -15.33 -2.40 10.12
CA CYS A 54 -14.73 -1.33 9.35
C CYS A 54 -13.81 -1.87 8.24
N VAL A 55 -13.59 -1.07 7.19
CA VAL A 55 -12.76 -1.45 6.05
C VAL A 55 -11.73 -0.37 5.75
N MET A 56 -10.50 -0.78 5.45
CA MET A 56 -9.44 0.04 4.86
C MET A 56 -8.95 -0.66 3.59
N VAL A 57 -8.71 0.11 2.53
CA VAL A 57 -8.13 -0.38 1.27
C VAL A 57 -7.09 0.64 0.81
N VAL A 58 -5.93 0.14 0.40
CA VAL A 58 -4.85 0.90 -0.22
C VAL A 58 -4.51 0.24 -1.54
N ALA A 59 -4.29 1.02 -2.58
CA ALA A 59 -3.96 0.58 -3.93
C ALA A 59 -2.87 1.47 -4.50
N ASP A 60 -1.82 0.86 -5.04
CA ASP A 60 -0.69 1.51 -5.69
C ASP A 60 -0.83 1.33 -7.20
N GLY A 61 -1.04 2.42 -7.88
CA GLY A 61 -1.27 2.44 -9.31
C GLY A 61 0.04 2.41 -10.09
N MET A 62 0.11 1.55 -11.11
CA MET A 62 1.24 1.46 -12.01
C MET A 62 0.78 1.58 -13.46
N GLY A 63 1.56 2.31 -14.26
CA GLY A 63 1.30 2.48 -15.69
C GLY A 63 1.97 3.74 -16.23
N GLY A 64 2.30 3.74 -17.54
CA GLY A 64 2.84 4.94 -18.18
C GLY A 64 1.75 5.99 -18.47
N MET A 65 2.11 7.28 -18.54
CA MET A 65 1.27 8.38 -19.01
C MET A 65 -0.10 8.53 -18.29
N ASN A 66 -0.11 8.52 -16.96
CA ASN A 66 -1.29 8.75 -16.09
C ASN A 66 -2.33 7.62 -16.09
N ALA A 67 -1.95 6.39 -16.45
CA ALA A 67 -2.88 5.28 -16.43
C ALA A 67 -2.93 4.56 -15.07
N GLY A 68 -1.89 4.68 -14.24
CA GLY A 68 -1.81 4.07 -12.90
C GLY A 68 -2.89 4.61 -11.95
N GLU A 69 -3.12 5.93 -11.93
CA GLU A 69 -4.17 6.56 -11.12
C GLU A 69 -5.56 6.05 -11.48
N VAL A 70 -5.81 5.79 -12.77
CA VAL A 70 -7.10 5.24 -13.22
C VAL A 70 -7.27 3.80 -12.73
N ALA A 71 -6.19 3.01 -12.75
CA ALA A 71 -6.25 1.62 -12.30
C ALA A 71 -6.50 1.53 -10.79
N SER A 72 -5.80 2.31 -9.98
CA SER A 72 -5.99 2.35 -8.53
C SER A 72 -7.37 2.87 -8.13
N GLU A 73 -7.89 3.93 -8.80
CA GLU A 73 -9.24 4.45 -8.58
C GLU A 73 -10.31 3.40 -8.91
N LEU A 74 -10.18 2.72 -10.05
CA LEU A 74 -11.11 1.64 -10.43
C LEU A 74 -11.09 0.49 -9.44
N ALA A 75 -9.91 0.12 -8.92
CA ALA A 75 -9.78 -0.94 -7.92
C ALA A 75 -10.55 -0.59 -6.64
N VAL A 76 -10.24 0.55 -6.02
CA VAL A 76 -10.87 0.94 -4.75
C VAL A 76 -12.37 1.18 -4.93
N THR A 77 -12.81 1.77 -6.05
CA THR A 77 -14.22 2.00 -6.35
C THR A 77 -14.99 0.70 -6.56
N SER A 78 -14.41 -0.27 -7.28
CA SER A 78 -15.02 -1.59 -7.48
C SER A 78 -15.14 -2.37 -6.17
N ILE A 79 -14.15 -2.27 -5.29
CA ILE A 79 -14.19 -2.89 -3.96
C ILE A 79 -15.29 -2.23 -3.12
N LYS A 80 -15.33 -0.90 -3.04
CA LYS A 80 -16.41 -0.13 -2.38
C LYS A 80 -17.79 -0.54 -2.85
N GLN A 81 -17.99 -0.61 -4.16
CA GLN A 81 -19.26 -1.04 -4.76
C GLN A 81 -19.61 -2.47 -4.35
N SER A 82 -18.63 -3.37 -4.33
CA SER A 82 -18.84 -4.77 -3.96
C SER A 82 -19.33 -4.93 -2.53
N PHE A 83 -18.80 -4.16 -1.58
CA PHE A 83 -19.34 -4.10 -0.22
C PHE A 83 -20.76 -3.52 -0.18
N SER A 84 -21.02 -2.46 -0.95
CA SER A 84 -22.32 -1.79 -0.99
C SER A 84 -23.44 -2.66 -1.62
N GLU A 85 -23.08 -3.62 -2.47
CA GLU A 85 -24.00 -4.57 -3.11
C GLU A 85 -24.40 -5.76 -2.22
N VAL A 86 -23.70 -5.98 -1.10
CA VAL A 86 -24.01 -7.08 -0.18
C VAL A 86 -25.37 -6.84 0.48
N LYS A 87 -26.30 -7.78 0.28
CA LYS A 87 -27.65 -7.72 0.86
C LYS A 87 -27.73 -8.33 2.26
N ASP A 88 -26.85 -9.26 2.55
CA ASP A 88 -26.87 -10.04 3.79
C ASP A 88 -25.45 -10.42 4.19
N PHE A 89 -24.85 -9.61 5.03
CA PHE A 89 -23.49 -9.82 5.53
C PHE A 89 -23.39 -11.01 6.48
N SER A 90 -24.50 -11.42 7.13
CA SER A 90 -24.48 -12.53 8.09
C SER A 90 -23.96 -13.83 7.46
N LYS A 91 -24.22 -14.03 6.17
CA LYS A 91 -23.74 -15.19 5.41
C LYS A 91 -22.26 -15.15 5.06
N ILE A 92 -21.63 -13.98 5.22
CA ILE A 92 -20.20 -13.78 4.93
C ILE A 92 -19.42 -13.86 6.23
N ILE A 93 -19.90 -13.21 7.29
CA ILE A 93 -19.20 -13.12 8.57
C ILE A 93 -19.37 -14.32 9.50
N ASP A 94 -20.22 -15.31 9.15
CA ASP A 94 -20.48 -16.51 9.96
C ASP A 94 -19.25 -17.44 10.07
N ALA A 95 -18.32 -17.36 9.11
CA ALA A 95 -17.08 -18.13 9.12
C ALA A 95 -15.96 -17.42 8.38
N SER A 96 -14.72 -17.54 8.89
CA SER A 96 -13.53 -16.89 8.31
C SER A 96 -13.26 -17.29 6.86
N ASN A 97 -13.57 -18.52 6.47
CA ASN A 97 -13.43 -18.95 5.07
C ASN A 97 -14.42 -18.28 4.12
N HIS A 98 -15.63 -17.92 4.59
CA HIS A 98 -16.58 -17.14 3.78
C HIS A 98 -16.11 -15.69 3.62
N VAL A 99 -15.50 -15.10 4.66
CA VAL A 99 -14.85 -13.78 4.58
C VAL A 99 -13.69 -13.83 3.58
N GLU A 100 -12.83 -14.85 3.66
CA GLU A 100 -11.73 -15.05 2.71
C GLU A 100 -12.23 -15.11 1.26
N ASP A 101 -13.21 -15.98 1.00
CA ASP A 101 -13.78 -16.16 -0.34
C ASP A 101 -14.40 -14.87 -0.88
N PHE A 102 -15.09 -14.11 -0.02
CA PHE A 102 -15.67 -12.82 -0.38
C PHE A 102 -14.57 -11.81 -0.74
N MET A 103 -13.58 -11.62 0.14
CA MET A 103 -12.50 -10.64 -0.07
C MET A 103 -11.68 -10.97 -1.32
N LYS A 104 -11.30 -12.23 -1.51
CA LYS A 104 -10.61 -12.65 -2.76
C LYS A 104 -11.46 -12.41 -4.00
N LYS A 105 -12.76 -12.70 -3.94
CA LYS A 105 -13.68 -12.51 -5.06
C LYS A 105 -13.84 -11.04 -5.46
N ILE A 106 -13.92 -10.13 -4.50
CA ILE A 106 -14.07 -8.70 -4.83
C ILE A 106 -12.79 -8.12 -5.43
N ILE A 107 -11.59 -8.58 -5.02
CA ILE A 107 -10.32 -8.22 -5.66
C ILE A 107 -10.28 -8.73 -7.11
N VAL A 108 -10.68 -9.98 -7.37
CA VAL A 108 -10.78 -10.53 -8.73
C VAL A 108 -11.82 -9.78 -9.57
N LYS A 109 -12.91 -9.29 -8.96
CA LYS A 109 -13.89 -8.43 -9.63
C LYS A 109 -13.28 -7.09 -10.02
N ALA A 110 -12.48 -6.48 -9.14
CA ALA A 110 -11.78 -5.24 -9.44
C ALA A 110 -10.78 -5.40 -10.61
N ASP A 111 -10.00 -6.49 -10.64
CA ASP A 111 -9.15 -6.85 -11.79
C ASP A 111 -9.94 -6.92 -13.09
N ALA A 112 -11.12 -7.54 -13.09
CA ALA A 112 -11.96 -7.63 -14.28
C ALA A 112 -12.48 -6.26 -14.74
N VAL A 113 -12.79 -5.33 -13.81
CA VAL A 113 -13.21 -3.96 -14.12
C VAL A 113 -12.07 -3.18 -14.79
N ILE A 114 -10.85 -3.26 -14.27
CA ILE A 114 -9.67 -2.61 -14.86
C ILE A 114 -9.42 -3.15 -16.27
N LYS A 115 -9.42 -4.46 -16.45
CA LYS A 115 -9.25 -5.12 -17.77
C LYS A 115 -10.34 -4.75 -18.76
N GLN A 116 -11.55 -4.52 -18.29
CA GLN A 116 -12.64 -4.05 -19.16
C GLN A 116 -12.38 -2.61 -19.62
N LYS A 117 -11.90 -1.73 -18.72
CA LYS A 117 -11.52 -0.35 -19.08
C LYS A 117 -10.42 -0.33 -20.14
N VAL A 118 -9.38 -1.17 -20.00
CA VAL A 118 -8.30 -1.30 -21.02
C VAL A 118 -8.83 -1.71 -22.39
N LYS A 119 -9.86 -2.57 -22.45
CA LYS A 119 -10.48 -2.94 -23.72
C LYS A 119 -11.31 -1.84 -24.35
N GLU A 120 -11.90 -0.97 -23.53
CA GLU A 120 -12.75 0.14 -23.97
C GLU A 120 -11.91 1.35 -24.37
N ASP A 121 -10.72 1.49 -23.82
CA ASP A 121 -9.85 2.64 -23.98
C ASP A 121 -8.38 2.20 -24.09
N GLU A 122 -7.90 2.07 -25.32
CA GLU A 122 -6.54 1.58 -25.61
C GLU A 122 -5.45 2.49 -25.03
N SER A 123 -5.75 3.77 -24.74
CA SER A 123 -4.82 4.70 -24.10
C SER A 123 -4.44 4.28 -22.67
N THR A 124 -5.24 3.41 -22.04
CA THR A 124 -5.01 2.84 -20.71
C THR A 124 -4.29 1.48 -20.76
N SER A 125 -3.78 1.09 -21.93
CA SER A 125 -3.09 -0.20 -22.09
C SER A 125 -1.85 -0.28 -21.22
N GLY A 126 -1.70 -1.41 -20.51
CA GLY A 126 -0.59 -1.63 -19.57
C GLY A 126 -0.79 -1.01 -18.19
N MET A 127 -1.94 -0.37 -17.93
CA MET A 127 -2.25 0.05 -16.56
C MET A 127 -2.51 -1.13 -15.65
N GLY A 128 -2.09 -1.00 -14.41
CA GLY A 128 -2.32 -1.98 -13.36
C GLY A 128 -2.31 -1.32 -12.00
N THR A 129 -2.59 -2.08 -10.97
CA THR A 129 -2.50 -1.61 -9.59
C THR A 129 -2.27 -2.78 -8.65
N THR A 130 -1.61 -2.51 -7.53
CA THR A 130 -1.65 -3.39 -6.36
C THR A 130 -2.97 -3.17 -5.61
N VAL A 131 -3.23 -4.02 -4.64
CA VAL A 131 -4.24 -3.77 -3.62
C VAL A 131 -3.87 -4.50 -2.34
N VAL A 132 -3.97 -3.81 -1.21
CA VAL A 132 -4.01 -4.40 0.12
C VAL A 132 -5.23 -3.87 0.86
N MET A 133 -6.01 -4.76 1.45
CA MET A 133 -7.22 -4.38 2.16
C MET A 133 -7.36 -5.10 3.50
N ALA A 134 -7.93 -4.41 4.47
CA ALA A 134 -8.30 -4.96 5.77
C ALA A 134 -9.78 -4.75 6.02
N TRP A 135 -10.47 -5.81 6.45
CA TRP A 135 -11.82 -5.78 6.99
C TRP A 135 -11.75 -6.25 8.44
N VAL A 136 -11.99 -5.34 9.37
CA VAL A 136 -12.02 -5.65 10.79
C VAL A 136 -13.48 -5.86 11.20
N VAL A 137 -13.81 -7.07 11.59
CA VAL A 137 -15.15 -7.44 12.08
C VAL A 137 -15.01 -8.32 13.33
N ASP A 138 -15.83 -8.07 14.33
CA ASP A 138 -15.60 -8.57 15.68
C ASP A 138 -14.16 -8.24 16.15
N ASN A 139 -13.46 -9.16 16.76
CA ASN A 139 -12.06 -8.98 17.15
C ASN A 139 -11.07 -9.52 16.11
N VAL A 140 -11.46 -9.61 14.84
CA VAL A 140 -10.63 -10.23 13.79
C VAL A 140 -10.37 -9.24 12.67
N ALA A 141 -9.09 -9.02 12.37
CA ALA A 141 -8.65 -8.37 11.15
C ALA A 141 -8.49 -9.42 10.04
N HIS A 142 -9.26 -9.27 8.99
CA HIS A 142 -9.18 -10.05 7.75
C HIS A 142 -8.43 -9.23 6.71
N ILE A 143 -7.33 -9.77 6.21
CA ILE A 143 -6.42 -9.08 5.29
C ILE A 143 -6.40 -9.84 3.97
N ALA A 144 -6.59 -9.14 2.85
CA ALA A 144 -6.39 -9.71 1.51
C ALA A 144 -5.56 -8.75 0.66
N TRP A 145 -4.69 -9.29 -0.20
CA TRP A 145 -3.80 -8.46 -1.02
C TRP A 145 -3.46 -9.13 -2.36
N CYS A 146 -3.08 -8.30 -3.32
CA CYS A 146 -2.47 -8.70 -4.58
C CYS A 146 -1.49 -7.60 -5.00
N GLY A 147 -0.20 -7.89 -4.96
CA GLY A 147 0.88 -6.92 -5.17
C GLY A 147 1.89 -6.97 -4.03
N ASP A 148 2.65 -5.91 -3.89
CA ASP A 148 3.70 -5.69 -2.89
C ASP A 148 3.40 -4.54 -1.92
N SER A 149 2.23 -3.91 -2.02
CA SER A 149 1.67 -3.12 -0.92
C SER A 149 1.45 -4.02 0.29
N ARG A 150 1.82 -3.54 1.47
CA ARG A 150 1.94 -4.38 2.66
C ARG A 150 0.91 -4.10 3.75
N ALA A 151 0.62 -5.15 4.52
CA ALA A 151 -0.09 -5.09 5.79
C ALA A 151 0.83 -5.54 6.93
N TYR A 152 0.84 -4.76 8.01
CA TYR A 152 1.58 -5.08 9.24
C TYR A 152 0.65 -5.05 10.45
N LEU A 153 0.97 -5.88 11.42
CA LEU A 153 0.41 -5.82 12.77
C LEU A 153 1.53 -5.45 13.74
N PHE A 154 1.35 -4.38 14.47
CA PHE A 154 2.26 -3.93 15.51
C PHE A 154 1.57 -4.00 16.88
N ASN A 155 2.32 -4.47 17.87
CA ASN A 155 1.97 -4.35 19.28
C ASN A 155 3.26 -4.15 20.09
N ARG A 156 3.23 -3.28 21.09
CA ARG A 156 4.43 -2.99 21.91
C ARG A 156 5.04 -4.20 22.58
N GLN A 157 4.25 -5.24 22.84
CA GLN A 157 4.72 -6.47 23.49
C GLN A 157 5.29 -7.49 22.52
N SER A 158 4.74 -7.58 21.32
CA SER A 158 5.12 -8.58 20.30
C SER A 158 5.95 -8.01 19.15
N GLY A 159 6.08 -6.69 19.06
CA GLY A 159 6.78 -6.01 17.98
C GLY A 159 5.96 -5.90 16.70
N LEU A 160 6.64 -5.69 15.58
CA LEU A 160 6.05 -5.60 14.24
C LEU A 160 6.03 -6.97 13.57
N SER A 161 4.92 -7.32 12.96
CA SER A 161 4.77 -8.54 12.17
C SER A 161 4.20 -8.19 10.81
N ARG A 162 4.91 -8.50 9.73
CA ARG A 162 4.38 -8.40 8.38
C ARG A 162 3.33 -9.49 8.17
N LEU A 163 2.13 -9.12 7.77
CA LEU A 163 1.01 -10.03 7.54
C LEU A 163 0.88 -10.46 6.09
N SER A 164 1.28 -9.60 5.15
CA SER A 164 1.29 -9.89 3.71
C SER A 164 2.67 -10.29 3.24
N ASN A 165 2.75 -11.29 2.35
CA ASN A 165 3.96 -11.60 1.59
C ASN A 165 3.88 -10.91 0.24
N ASP A 166 4.95 -10.22 -0.15
CA ASP A 166 4.98 -9.48 -1.41
C ASP A 166 4.84 -10.41 -2.61
N HIS A 167 4.02 -10.04 -3.55
CA HIS A 167 3.98 -10.68 -4.85
C HIS A 167 5.05 -10.05 -5.76
N SER A 168 6.32 -10.23 -5.40
CA SER A 168 7.48 -9.70 -6.11
C SER A 168 8.46 -10.79 -6.50
N TYR A 169 9.26 -10.50 -7.53
CA TYR A 169 10.32 -11.41 -7.97
C TYR A 169 11.32 -11.72 -6.85
N VAL A 170 11.65 -10.71 -6.06
CA VAL A 170 12.61 -10.85 -4.96
C VAL A 170 12.05 -11.74 -3.86
N GLN A 171 10.78 -11.60 -3.52
CA GLN A 171 10.13 -12.48 -2.53
C GLN A 171 10.09 -13.93 -3.01
N GLU A 172 9.85 -14.18 -4.30
CA GLU A 172 9.92 -15.54 -4.87
C GLU A 172 11.33 -16.15 -4.76
N LEU A 173 12.39 -15.34 -4.89
CA LEU A 173 13.76 -15.78 -4.65
C LEU A 173 14.01 -16.14 -3.18
N VAL A 174 13.49 -15.35 -2.26
CA VAL A 174 13.57 -15.62 -0.81
C VAL A 174 12.82 -16.91 -0.48
N ASP A 175 11.58 -17.06 -0.92
CA ASP A 175 10.72 -18.21 -0.64
C ASP A 175 11.33 -19.53 -1.19
N THR A 176 12.06 -19.44 -2.30
CA THR A 176 12.75 -20.60 -2.90
C THR A 176 14.16 -20.83 -2.34
N GLY A 177 14.59 -20.03 -1.36
CA GLY A 177 15.92 -20.13 -0.73
C GLY A 177 17.07 -19.73 -1.66
N LYS A 178 16.80 -18.97 -2.73
CA LYS A 178 17.81 -18.50 -3.69
C LYS A 178 18.41 -17.15 -3.28
N LEU A 179 17.75 -16.41 -2.43
CA LEU A 179 18.18 -15.13 -1.89
C LEU A 179 18.01 -15.12 -0.37
N ASP A 180 19.00 -14.59 0.32
CA ASP A 180 18.90 -14.33 1.76
C ASP A 180 17.86 -13.21 1.99
N PRO A 181 16.92 -13.35 2.93
CA PRO A 181 15.94 -12.31 3.27
C PRO A 181 16.57 -10.94 3.58
N GLU A 182 17.75 -10.93 4.23
CA GLU A 182 18.47 -9.69 4.56
C GLU A 182 18.93 -8.90 3.32
N LEU A 183 19.12 -9.57 2.18
CA LEU A 183 19.55 -8.96 0.91
C LEU A 183 18.36 -8.56 0.02
N ALA A 184 17.14 -8.89 0.41
CA ALA A 184 15.96 -8.69 -0.42
C ALA A 184 15.66 -7.20 -0.65
N PHE A 185 15.81 -6.40 0.39
CA PHE A 185 15.48 -4.97 0.37
C PHE A 185 16.33 -4.17 -0.64
N ASP A 186 17.64 -4.41 -0.65
CA ASP A 186 18.59 -3.70 -1.53
C ASP A 186 18.76 -4.38 -2.90
N HIS A 187 17.94 -5.36 -3.23
CA HIS A 187 18.10 -6.09 -4.48
C HIS A 187 17.73 -5.20 -5.68
N PRO A 188 18.53 -5.16 -6.77
CA PRO A 188 18.29 -4.27 -7.92
C PRO A 188 16.95 -4.50 -8.63
N ASN A 189 16.31 -5.65 -8.42
CA ASN A 189 14.99 -6.00 -8.97
C ASN A 189 13.91 -6.05 -7.88
N SER A 190 14.06 -5.30 -6.78
CA SER A 190 13.08 -5.26 -5.68
C SER A 190 11.71 -4.74 -6.12
N ASN A 191 11.69 -3.88 -7.14
CA ASN A 191 10.50 -3.28 -7.73
C ASN A 191 9.77 -4.14 -8.77
N ILE A 192 10.22 -5.39 -9.03
CA ILE A 192 9.54 -6.26 -10.01
C ILE A 192 8.41 -7.01 -9.33
N ILE A 193 7.18 -6.60 -9.65
CA ILE A 193 5.94 -7.22 -9.17
C ILE A 193 5.59 -8.42 -10.04
N THR A 194 5.17 -9.52 -9.43
CA THR A 194 4.77 -10.76 -10.15
C THR A 194 3.26 -10.99 -10.18
N ARG A 195 2.51 -10.25 -9.35
CA ARG A 195 1.03 -10.29 -9.33
C ARG A 195 0.48 -8.90 -9.02
N SER A 196 -0.46 -8.47 -9.85
CA SER A 196 -1.18 -7.20 -9.75
C SER A 196 -2.57 -7.33 -10.34
N LEU A 197 -3.33 -6.27 -10.38
CA LEU A 197 -4.61 -6.15 -11.04
C LEU A 197 -4.41 -5.39 -12.36
N GLY A 198 -5.08 -5.82 -13.41
CA GLY A 198 -5.19 -5.09 -14.68
C GLY A 198 -4.12 -5.44 -15.72
N ASP A 199 -2.86 -5.43 -15.38
CA ASP A 199 -1.70 -5.54 -16.29
C ASP A 199 -1.44 -6.96 -16.82
N SER A 200 -1.85 -7.99 -16.09
CA SER A 200 -1.64 -9.39 -16.47
C SER A 200 -2.80 -9.94 -17.31
N PRO A 201 -2.55 -10.77 -18.36
CA PRO A 201 -3.61 -11.47 -19.08
C PRO A 201 -4.36 -12.48 -18.21
N ASN A 202 -3.73 -12.95 -17.13
CA ASN A 202 -4.34 -13.87 -16.17
C ASN A 202 -5.21 -13.13 -15.16
N LYS A 203 -6.15 -13.84 -14.52
CA LYS A 203 -6.91 -13.28 -13.40
C LYS A 203 -5.99 -13.00 -12.22
N ALA A 204 -6.28 -11.94 -11.49
CA ALA A 204 -5.60 -11.67 -10.22
C ALA A 204 -5.73 -12.87 -9.26
N ARG A 205 -4.67 -13.13 -8.52
CA ARG A 205 -4.57 -14.21 -7.52
C ARG A 205 -4.25 -13.61 -6.15
N PRO A 206 -5.26 -13.07 -5.46
CA PRO A 206 -5.07 -12.49 -4.14
C PRO A 206 -4.78 -13.57 -3.09
N ASP A 207 -3.92 -13.23 -2.14
CA ASP A 207 -3.69 -14.00 -0.93
C ASP A 207 -4.50 -13.42 0.24
N TYR A 208 -4.57 -14.16 1.35
CA TYR A 208 -5.38 -13.81 2.50
C TYR A 208 -4.78 -14.34 3.80
N VAL A 209 -4.97 -13.57 4.86
CA VAL A 209 -4.68 -13.98 6.24
C VAL A 209 -5.70 -13.34 7.18
N CYS A 210 -5.97 -13.95 8.31
CA CYS A 210 -6.73 -13.32 9.39
C CYS A 210 -5.96 -13.36 10.72
N LYS A 211 -6.16 -12.33 11.54
CA LYS A 211 -5.54 -12.21 12.86
C LYS A 211 -6.55 -11.71 13.88
N LYS A 212 -6.61 -12.37 15.03
CA LYS A 212 -7.37 -11.87 16.16
C LYS A 212 -6.63 -10.67 16.76
N LEU A 213 -7.36 -9.58 16.95
CA LEU A 213 -6.85 -8.35 17.51
C LEU A 213 -6.90 -8.37 19.05
N SER A 214 -5.97 -7.65 19.64
CA SER A 214 -5.84 -7.37 21.07
C SER A 214 -5.81 -5.86 21.30
N VAL A 215 -6.05 -5.43 22.52
CA VAL A 215 -5.93 -4.01 22.88
C VAL A 215 -4.48 -3.54 22.69
N GLY A 216 -4.31 -2.39 22.07
CA GLY A 216 -3.01 -1.82 21.74
C GLY A 216 -2.38 -2.40 20.47
N ASP A 217 -3.13 -3.22 19.70
CA ASP A 217 -2.71 -3.60 18.36
C ASP A 217 -2.92 -2.44 17.38
N TYR A 218 -1.91 -2.20 16.54
CA TYR A 218 -1.99 -1.31 15.39
C TYR A 218 -1.94 -2.13 14.11
N LEU A 219 -2.88 -1.86 13.21
CA LEU A 219 -2.85 -2.40 11.86
C LEU A 219 -2.41 -1.30 10.90
N LEU A 220 -1.32 -1.53 10.19
CA LEU A 220 -0.76 -0.62 9.19
C LEU A 220 -0.93 -1.23 7.81
N LEU A 221 -1.58 -0.50 6.89
CA LEU A 221 -1.54 -0.76 5.45
C LEU A 221 -0.73 0.34 4.78
N CYS A 222 0.15 -0.02 3.85
CA CYS A 222 0.96 0.96 3.12
C CYS A 222 1.31 0.49 1.71
N THR A 223 1.59 1.46 0.83
CA THR A 223 2.22 1.23 -0.47
C THR A 223 3.74 1.09 -0.32
N ASP A 224 4.42 0.69 -1.39
CA ASP A 224 5.86 0.50 -1.43
C ASP A 224 6.65 1.82 -1.24
N GLY A 225 6.02 2.98 -1.47
CA GLY A 225 6.58 4.28 -1.11
C GLY A 225 6.93 4.43 0.38
N LEU A 226 6.34 3.61 1.27
CA LEU A 226 6.83 3.46 2.63
C LEU A 226 7.73 2.23 2.76
N CYS A 227 7.21 1.03 2.51
CA CYS A 227 7.88 -0.22 2.82
C CYS A 227 8.95 -0.63 1.80
N GLY A 228 9.07 0.06 0.68
CA GLY A 228 10.18 -0.04 -0.27
C GLY A 228 11.32 0.95 0.03
N LEU A 229 11.05 1.99 0.86
CA LEU A 229 12.04 2.98 1.27
C LEU A 229 12.52 2.79 2.70
N CYS A 230 11.64 2.33 3.60
CA CYS A 230 11.94 2.06 5.01
C CYS A 230 11.95 0.55 5.26
N ARG A 231 12.99 0.05 5.93
CA ARG A 231 13.06 -1.34 6.37
C ARG A 231 12.06 -1.63 7.48
N ASP A 232 11.69 -2.88 7.64
CA ASP A 232 10.75 -3.30 8.69
C ASP A 232 11.25 -2.92 10.09
N GLU A 233 12.57 -2.90 10.33
CA GLU A 233 13.20 -2.46 11.58
C GLU A 233 13.03 -0.95 11.81
N GLU A 234 13.12 -0.12 10.77
CA GLU A 234 12.94 1.33 10.86
C GLU A 234 11.46 1.67 11.15
N ILE A 235 10.53 0.96 10.49
CA ILE A 235 9.10 1.05 10.78
C ILE A 235 8.83 0.64 12.24
N LEU A 236 9.43 -0.45 12.72
CA LEU A 236 9.33 -0.91 14.09
C LEU A 236 9.83 0.16 15.07
N ASP A 237 11.00 0.74 14.82
CA ASP A 237 11.60 1.77 15.68
C ASP A 237 10.70 3.02 15.80
N ILE A 238 10.02 3.38 14.74
CA ILE A 238 9.02 4.46 14.77
C ILE A 238 7.82 4.03 15.60
N MET A 239 7.24 2.88 15.33
CA MET A 239 6.04 2.39 16.03
C MET A 239 6.28 2.12 17.53
N MET A 240 7.51 1.82 17.94
CA MET A 240 7.89 1.62 19.34
C MET A 240 7.95 2.92 20.15
N LYS A 241 8.10 4.08 19.51
CA LYS A 241 8.06 5.38 20.20
C LYS A 241 6.62 5.71 20.62
N GLU A 242 6.48 6.63 21.58
CA GLU A 242 5.17 7.12 22.03
C GLU A 242 4.89 8.46 21.40
N TYR A 243 3.73 8.55 20.75
CA TYR A 243 3.24 9.78 20.14
C TYR A 243 1.85 10.13 20.69
N PRO A 244 1.49 11.42 20.73
CA PRO A 244 0.22 11.88 21.30
C PRO A 244 -1.03 11.33 20.60
N SER A 245 -0.95 11.08 19.29
CA SER A 245 -2.09 10.63 18.48
C SER A 245 -1.70 9.56 17.46
N ILE A 246 -2.68 8.83 16.95
CA ILE A 246 -2.48 7.90 15.83
C ILE A 246 -2.00 8.64 14.58
N ASP A 247 -2.39 9.92 14.44
CA ASP A 247 -1.96 10.75 13.30
C ASP A 247 -0.47 11.08 13.36
N ASP A 248 0.07 11.31 14.57
CA ASP A 248 1.50 11.53 14.73
C ASP A 248 2.33 10.30 14.33
N TYR A 249 1.85 9.07 14.60
CA TYR A 249 2.49 7.83 14.09
C TYR A 249 2.52 7.84 12.56
N LYS A 250 1.40 8.13 11.92
CA LYS A 250 1.31 8.23 10.46
C LYS A 250 2.27 9.29 9.92
N MET A 251 2.31 10.48 10.53
CA MET A 251 3.21 11.56 10.09
C MET A 251 4.68 11.19 10.23
N LYS A 252 5.07 10.47 11.29
CA LYS A 252 6.44 9.98 11.47
C LYS A 252 6.85 8.92 10.46
N LEU A 253 5.92 8.10 10.02
CA LEU A 253 6.15 7.15 8.93
C LEU A 253 6.33 7.88 7.58
N PHE A 254 5.55 8.94 7.31
CA PHE A 254 5.78 9.80 6.13
C PHE A 254 7.13 10.49 6.17
N GLU A 255 7.50 11.08 7.31
CA GLU A 255 8.80 11.73 7.50
C GLU A 255 9.94 10.75 7.18
N ALA A 256 9.87 9.51 7.69
CA ALA A 256 10.90 8.50 7.41
C ALA A 256 10.99 8.15 5.92
N ALA A 257 9.85 7.97 5.22
CA ALA A 257 9.84 7.73 3.79
C ALA A 257 10.47 8.90 3.00
N PHE A 258 10.22 10.15 3.42
CA PHE A 258 10.79 11.33 2.80
C PHE A 258 12.29 11.48 3.11
N GLU A 259 12.74 11.19 4.32
CA GLU A 259 14.15 11.15 4.69
C GLU A 259 14.91 10.07 3.93
N ALA A 260 14.26 8.95 3.59
CA ALA A 260 14.79 7.90 2.74
C ALA A 260 14.78 8.26 1.23
N GLY A 261 14.32 9.47 0.88
CA GLY A 261 14.38 10.03 -0.48
C GLY A 261 13.01 10.34 -1.10
N GLY A 262 11.91 9.77 -0.61
CA GLY A 262 10.55 10.05 -1.08
C GLY A 262 10.38 9.85 -2.59
N TYR A 263 10.98 8.84 -3.15
CA TYR A 263 11.06 8.62 -4.61
C TYR A 263 9.73 8.21 -5.23
N ASP A 264 8.79 7.72 -4.41
CA ASP A 264 7.49 7.25 -4.88
C ASP A 264 6.32 7.92 -4.16
N ASN A 265 5.13 7.68 -4.66
CA ASN A 265 3.88 7.98 -3.97
C ASN A 265 3.82 7.16 -2.68
N VAL A 266 3.35 7.75 -1.61
CA VAL A 266 3.29 7.12 -0.29
C VAL A 266 1.85 7.17 0.22
N THR A 267 1.29 6.02 0.53
CA THR A 267 -0.03 5.92 1.16
C THR A 267 0.06 5.09 2.42
N ILE A 268 -0.48 5.62 3.52
CA ILE A 268 -0.44 5.01 4.85
C ILE A 268 -1.83 5.05 5.46
N ALA A 269 -2.36 3.89 5.84
CA ALA A 269 -3.58 3.74 6.62
C ALA A 269 -3.27 3.03 7.93
N LEU A 270 -3.66 3.63 9.05
CA LEU A 270 -3.47 3.10 10.40
C LEU A 270 -4.81 2.89 11.10
N PHE A 271 -4.92 1.77 11.80
CA PHE A 271 -5.98 1.43 12.73
C PHE A 271 -5.36 1.09 14.09
N GLU A 272 -5.93 1.61 15.17
CA GLU A 272 -5.52 1.31 16.55
C GLU A 272 -6.66 0.66 17.31
N CYS A 273 -6.45 -0.54 17.83
CA CYS A 273 -7.43 -1.26 18.64
C CYS A 273 -7.40 -0.76 20.08
N MET A 274 -8.41 0.03 20.48
CA MET A 274 -8.49 0.64 21.81
C MET A 274 -9.15 -0.29 22.84
N SER A 275 -10.13 -1.07 22.44
CA SER A 275 -10.76 -2.09 23.28
C SER A 275 -11.23 -3.28 22.45
N VAL A 276 -11.32 -4.45 23.06
CA VAL A 276 -11.84 -5.67 22.46
C VAL A 276 -13.00 -6.20 23.28
N LYS A 277 -13.91 -6.91 22.64
CA LYS A 277 -14.97 -7.63 23.33
C LYS A 277 -14.35 -8.76 24.16
N GLU A 278 -14.45 -8.69 25.48
CA GLU A 278 -14.05 -9.81 26.31
C GLU A 278 -14.91 -11.02 25.95
N ALA A 279 -14.28 -12.07 25.47
CA ALA A 279 -14.95 -13.35 25.36
C ALA A 279 -15.40 -13.74 26.77
N ASN A 280 -16.70 -13.88 27.00
CA ASN A 280 -17.20 -14.54 28.21
C ASN A 280 -16.43 -15.86 28.29
N LEU A 281 -15.46 -15.93 29.19
CA LEU A 281 -14.78 -17.14 29.60
C LEU A 281 -15.81 -18.04 30.32
N ALA A 282 -16.82 -18.51 29.62
CA ALA A 282 -17.51 -19.72 30.01
C ALA A 282 -16.44 -20.83 29.92
N THR A 283 -16.01 -21.20 31.08
CA THR A 283 -15.06 -22.27 31.41
C THR A 283 -15.24 -23.50 30.52
N THR A 284 -14.61 -23.50 29.36
CA THR A 284 -14.25 -24.72 28.65
C THR A 284 -12.79 -24.95 28.96
N ALA A 285 -12.55 -25.96 29.79
CA ALA A 285 -11.23 -26.47 30.07
C ALA A 285 -10.45 -26.60 28.73
N PRO A 286 -9.17 -26.24 28.67
CA PRO A 286 -8.40 -26.35 27.44
C PRO A 286 -8.50 -27.82 26.96
N PRO A 287 -8.74 -28.07 25.66
CA PRO A 287 -8.67 -29.42 25.15
C PRO A 287 -7.29 -29.98 25.51
N ASP A 288 -7.29 -31.16 26.11
CA ASP A 288 -6.08 -31.87 26.52
C ASP A 288 -4.98 -31.72 25.46
N ALA A 289 -3.86 -31.15 25.88
CA ALA A 289 -2.68 -31.07 25.03
C ALA A 289 -2.37 -32.45 24.44
N PRO A 290 -2.14 -32.60 23.14
CA PRO A 290 -1.84 -33.89 22.54
C PRO A 290 -0.64 -34.50 23.29
N LYS A 291 -0.88 -35.59 23.97
CA LYS A 291 0.16 -36.35 24.70
C LYS A 291 1.32 -36.58 23.75
N ARG A 292 2.46 -35.92 23.99
CA ARG A 292 3.72 -36.18 23.31
C ARG A 292 3.95 -37.69 23.29
N ARG A 293 3.75 -38.31 22.14
CA ARG A 293 4.19 -39.69 21.90
C ARG A 293 5.69 -39.70 22.12
N LYS A 294 6.12 -40.39 23.19
CA LYS A 294 7.54 -40.67 23.40
C LYS A 294 8.08 -41.34 22.13
N ALA A 295 9.01 -40.65 21.49
CA ALA A 295 9.74 -41.21 20.37
C ALA A 295 10.44 -42.49 20.88
N LYS A 296 10.21 -43.61 20.19
CA LYS A 296 10.99 -44.86 20.41
C LYS A 296 12.45 -44.53 20.12
N PRO A 297 13.39 -45.03 20.95
CA PRO A 297 14.81 -44.90 20.67
C PRO A 297 15.12 -45.57 19.33
N GLN A 298 15.72 -44.84 18.41
CA GLN A 298 16.33 -45.43 17.23
C GLN A 298 17.54 -46.27 17.68
N PRO A 299 17.75 -47.49 17.13
CA PRO A 299 18.95 -48.25 17.41
C PRO A 299 20.18 -47.57 16.84
N LYS A 300 21.23 -47.47 17.62
CA LYS A 300 22.57 -47.05 17.20
C LYS A 300 23.03 -47.92 16.03
N PRO A 301 23.65 -47.36 14.99
CA PRO A 301 24.36 -48.16 14.01
C PRO A 301 25.59 -48.79 14.68
N GLU A 302 25.65 -50.10 14.63
CA GLU A 302 26.86 -50.86 14.95
C GLU A 302 27.93 -50.57 13.90
N ALA A 303 29.15 -50.35 14.38
CA ALA A 303 30.34 -50.25 13.55
C ALA A 303 30.69 -51.61 12.99
N GLU A 304 30.56 -51.81 11.69
CA GLU A 304 31.22 -52.90 10.99
C GLU A 304 32.57 -52.42 10.51
N GLU A 305 33.61 -53.04 11.11
CA GLU A 305 34.97 -53.07 10.55
C GLU A 305 34.98 -54.05 9.38
N GLU A 306 35.12 -53.58 8.19
CA GLU A 306 35.60 -54.42 7.07
C GLU A 306 36.79 -53.76 6.38
N SER A 307 37.90 -54.44 6.55
CA SER A 307 39.11 -54.26 5.80
C SER A 307 38.95 -54.86 4.40
N VAL A 308 39.09 -54.06 3.34
CA VAL A 308 39.49 -54.56 2.01
C VAL A 308 40.32 -53.51 1.27
N GLU A 309 41.50 -53.97 0.90
CA GLU A 309 42.42 -53.31 -0.06
C GLU A 309 41.75 -53.10 -1.42
N GLY A 310 41.97 -51.93 -2.03
CA GLY A 310 41.57 -51.71 -3.42
C GLY A 310 41.90 -50.28 -3.87
N GLY A 311 43.09 -50.11 -4.44
CA GLY A 311 43.56 -48.81 -4.96
C GLY A 311 42.67 -48.27 -6.07
N THR A 312 42.21 -47.04 -5.91
CA THR A 312 41.72 -46.24 -7.02
C THR A 312 42.41 -44.88 -7.05
N LYS A 313 42.98 -44.60 -8.19
CA LYS A 313 43.74 -43.38 -8.56
C LYS A 313 42.93 -42.11 -8.28
N LYS A 314 43.42 -41.21 -7.44
CA LYS A 314 42.98 -39.84 -7.30
C LYS A 314 43.12 -39.13 -8.65
N LYS A 315 42.04 -38.92 -9.37
CA LYS A 315 41.97 -37.95 -10.49
C LYS A 315 42.19 -36.55 -9.92
N SER A 316 43.26 -35.90 -10.37
CA SER A 316 43.68 -34.58 -9.93
C SER A 316 42.60 -33.53 -10.21
N ARG A 317 42.15 -32.82 -9.17
CA ARG A 317 41.27 -31.62 -9.22
C ARG A 317 41.92 -30.39 -9.90
N GLY A 318 42.97 -30.59 -10.68
CA GLY A 318 43.67 -29.52 -11.41
C GLY A 318 42.81 -28.83 -12.48
N TRP A 319 42.00 -29.60 -13.19
CA TRP A 319 41.15 -29.07 -14.27
C TRP A 319 40.05 -28.09 -13.77
N LEU A 320 39.46 -28.34 -12.60
CA LEU A 320 38.44 -27.45 -12.06
C LEU A 320 38.99 -26.06 -11.70
N LYS A 321 40.23 -26.00 -11.23
CA LYS A 321 40.91 -24.69 -10.96
C LYS A 321 41.23 -23.93 -12.24
N THR A 322 41.65 -24.59 -13.31
CA THR A 322 41.86 -23.93 -14.60
C THR A 322 40.59 -23.48 -15.25
N LEU A 323 39.48 -24.19 -15.11
CA LEU A 323 38.17 -23.80 -15.60
C LEU A 323 37.65 -22.52 -14.88
N ILE A 324 37.79 -22.45 -13.56
CA ILE A 324 37.40 -21.28 -12.76
C ILE A 324 38.22 -20.05 -13.19
N VAL A 325 39.51 -20.18 -13.37
CA VAL A 325 40.36 -19.06 -13.82
C VAL A 325 39.96 -18.57 -15.23
N LEU A 326 39.61 -19.48 -16.12
CA LEU A 326 39.17 -19.15 -17.47
C LEU A 326 37.83 -18.41 -17.49
N VAL A 327 36.88 -18.81 -16.64
CA VAL A 327 35.58 -18.14 -16.46
C VAL A 327 35.76 -16.74 -15.87
N VAL A 328 36.64 -16.55 -14.88
CA VAL A 328 36.94 -15.23 -14.31
C VAL A 328 37.57 -14.29 -15.36
N LEU A 329 38.47 -14.80 -16.19
CA LEU A 329 39.05 -14.02 -17.27
C LEU A 329 38.03 -13.63 -18.35
N LEU A 330 37.09 -14.49 -18.67
CA LEU A 330 36.01 -14.17 -19.62
C LEU A 330 35.04 -13.11 -19.06
N ILE A 331 34.71 -13.16 -17.76
CA ILE A 331 33.91 -12.13 -17.12
C ILE A 331 34.64 -10.80 -17.09
N ALA A 332 35.95 -10.79 -16.77
CA ALA A 332 36.76 -9.56 -16.78
C ALA A 332 36.86 -8.96 -18.18
N ALA A 333 37.06 -9.77 -19.23
CA ALA A 333 37.08 -9.33 -20.61
C ALA A 333 35.72 -8.77 -21.08
N GLY A 334 34.61 -9.43 -20.67
CA GLY A 334 33.26 -8.94 -20.95
C GLY A 334 32.95 -7.60 -20.27
N ALA A 335 33.39 -7.43 -19.02
CA ALA A 335 33.23 -6.16 -18.29
C ALA A 335 34.08 -5.03 -18.92
N ALA A 336 35.31 -5.32 -19.35
CA ALA A 336 36.17 -4.36 -20.03
C ALA A 336 35.59 -3.97 -21.40
N TYR A 337 35.05 -4.92 -22.16
CA TYR A 337 34.38 -4.66 -23.43
C TYR A 337 33.12 -3.81 -23.25
N TYR A 338 32.27 -4.12 -22.24
CA TYR A 338 31.08 -3.34 -21.90
C TYR A 338 31.44 -1.91 -21.50
N TYR A 339 32.51 -1.73 -20.67
CA TYR A 339 32.97 -0.42 -20.28
C TYR A 339 33.42 0.39 -21.49
N TYR A 340 34.19 -0.21 -22.42
CA TYR A 340 34.68 0.46 -23.63
C TYR A 340 33.55 0.83 -24.59
N GLU A 341 32.63 -0.10 -24.89
CA GLU A 341 31.57 0.12 -25.88
C GLU A 341 30.45 1.06 -25.34
N TYR A 342 30.15 1.01 -24.06
CA TYR A 342 29.01 1.74 -23.52
C TYR A 342 29.42 3.03 -22.79
N ILE A 343 30.41 3.02 -21.96
CA ILE A 343 30.81 4.18 -21.14
C ILE A 343 31.77 5.10 -21.91
N TYR A 344 32.81 4.56 -22.54
CA TYR A 344 33.79 5.38 -23.23
C TYR A 344 33.21 6.04 -24.49
N LYS A 345 32.42 5.32 -25.29
CA LYS A 345 31.73 5.91 -26.44
C LYS A 345 30.69 6.96 -26.04
N LEU A 346 29.95 6.75 -24.93
CA LEU A 346 29.01 7.75 -24.46
C LEU A 346 29.68 9.05 -24.04
N GLN A 347 30.85 8.99 -23.39
CA GLN A 347 31.64 10.16 -23.03
C GLN A 347 32.21 10.89 -24.28
N ALA A 348 32.70 10.15 -25.28
CA ALA A 348 33.18 10.73 -26.51
C ALA A 348 32.07 11.48 -27.29
N THR A 349 30.83 10.95 -27.30
CA THR A 349 29.70 11.60 -27.97
C THR A 349 29.24 12.87 -27.23
N THR A 350 29.36 12.91 -25.89
CA THR A 350 29.04 14.10 -25.12
C THR A 350 30.07 15.22 -25.28
N GLU A 351 31.36 14.90 -25.48
CA GLU A 351 32.37 15.88 -25.77
C GLU A 351 32.24 16.48 -27.19
N GLU A 352 31.91 15.68 -28.20
CA GLU A 352 31.66 16.18 -29.57
C GLU A 352 30.42 17.11 -29.61
N VAL A 353 29.34 16.81 -28.87
CA VAL A 353 28.17 17.68 -28.82
C VAL A 353 28.45 18.99 -28.09
N SER A 354 29.33 19.01 -27.08
CA SER A 354 29.69 20.24 -26.38
C SER A 354 30.60 21.15 -27.22
N VAL A 355 31.45 20.61 -28.11
CA VAL A 355 32.30 21.38 -29.01
C VAL A 355 31.51 22.00 -30.15
N THR A 356 30.50 21.31 -30.70
CA THR A 356 29.64 21.85 -31.78
C THR A 356 28.72 22.99 -31.32
N VAL A 357 28.30 23.02 -30.05
CA VAL A 357 27.47 24.12 -29.52
C VAL A 357 28.24 25.40 -29.25
N THR A 358 29.59 25.34 -29.14
CA THR A 358 30.43 26.52 -28.92
C THR A 358 30.92 27.17 -30.20
N GLU A 359 30.78 26.55 -31.39
CA GLU A 359 31.24 27.10 -32.66
C GLU A 359 30.18 27.86 -33.50
N GLU A 360 28.89 27.81 -33.13
CA GLU A 360 27.80 28.43 -33.90
C GLU A 360 27.32 29.80 -33.40
N VAL A 361 28.01 30.47 -32.47
CA VAL A 361 27.68 31.83 -32.01
C VAL A 361 28.78 32.81 -32.32
N THR A 362 29.07 33.02 -33.60
CA THR A 362 29.67 34.25 -34.13
C THR A 362 28.89 34.70 -35.35
N VAL A 363 27.80 35.43 -35.12
CA VAL A 363 27.14 36.17 -36.20
C VAL A 363 27.50 37.63 -36.08
N ASP A 364 28.16 38.13 -37.15
CA ASP A 364 28.45 39.52 -37.44
C ASP A 364 27.27 40.44 -37.15
N ALA A 365 27.48 41.43 -36.30
CA ALA A 365 26.60 42.57 -36.19
C ALA A 365 27.27 43.81 -36.87
N PRO A 366 26.61 44.50 -37.82
CA PRO A 366 27.15 45.75 -38.40
C PRO A 366 26.95 46.90 -37.39
N MET A 367 28.03 47.67 -37.25
CA MET A 367 28.05 48.97 -36.58
C MET A 367 27.02 49.92 -37.22
N VAL A 368 26.17 50.50 -36.41
CA VAL A 368 25.50 51.78 -36.73
C VAL A 368 25.61 52.69 -35.50
N ASP A 369 26.36 53.77 -35.68
CA ASP A 369 26.41 54.93 -34.84
C ASP A 369 25.04 55.64 -34.83
N ALA A 370 24.49 55.94 -33.68
CA ALA A 370 23.69 57.16 -33.43
C ALA A 370 23.51 57.30 -31.90
N LEU A 371 24.14 58.30 -31.37
CA LEU A 371 23.85 58.94 -30.11
C LEU A 371 22.46 59.59 -30.19
N GLU A 372 21.58 59.21 -29.29
CA GLU A 372 20.52 60.11 -28.82
C GLU A 372 20.17 59.80 -27.36
N THR A 373 20.44 60.80 -26.54
CA THR A 373 20.09 60.90 -25.12
C THR A 373 18.59 61.02 -24.98
N VAL A 374 17.95 60.07 -24.25
CA VAL A 374 16.59 60.27 -23.77
C VAL A 374 16.57 60.06 -22.25
N GLU A 375 16.10 61.10 -21.57
CA GLU A 375 15.93 61.23 -20.13
C GLU A 375 15.06 60.13 -19.54
N ALA A 376 15.37 59.72 -18.30
CA ALA A 376 14.58 58.83 -17.48
C ALA A 376 13.26 59.55 -17.06
N PRO A 377 12.12 58.90 -17.12
CA PRO A 377 10.92 59.42 -16.44
C PRO A 377 10.88 58.97 -14.96
N GLU A 378 10.43 59.95 -14.16
CA GLU A 378 10.22 59.94 -12.73
C GLU A 378 9.40 58.75 -12.23
N ALA A 379 9.73 58.34 -11.00
CA ALA A 379 8.98 57.37 -10.21
C ALA A 379 7.54 57.83 -9.95
N THR A 380 6.55 57.13 -10.46
CA THR A 380 5.17 57.29 -10.10
C THR A 380 4.80 56.38 -8.95
N GLU A 381 4.32 57.04 -7.90
CA GLU A 381 3.78 56.60 -6.64
C GLU A 381 2.79 55.42 -6.79
N LEU A 382 2.99 54.35 -6.03
CA LEU A 382 2.08 53.22 -5.91
C LEU A 382 0.79 53.64 -5.21
N ALA A 383 -0.32 53.70 -5.92
CA ALA A 383 -1.64 53.85 -5.36
C ALA A 383 -2.13 52.56 -4.68
N GLU A 384 -2.60 52.67 -3.45
CA GLU A 384 -3.26 51.63 -2.66
C GLU A 384 -4.52 51.08 -3.37
N PRO A 385 -4.84 49.78 -3.25
CA PRO A 385 -6.08 49.26 -3.80
C PRO A 385 -7.28 49.65 -2.93
N LYS A 386 -8.26 50.28 -3.56
CA LYS A 386 -9.57 50.62 -2.97
C LYS A 386 -10.30 49.32 -2.57
N ALA A 387 -10.81 49.35 -1.34
CA ALA A 387 -11.75 48.40 -0.80
C ALA A 387 -13.00 48.25 -1.68
N VAL A 388 -13.38 47.02 -2.00
CA VAL A 388 -14.65 46.69 -2.65
C VAL A 388 -15.73 46.64 -1.56
N GLU A 389 -16.70 47.52 -1.64
CA GLU A 389 -17.89 47.53 -0.78
C GLU A 389 -18.74 46.30 -1.03
N THR A 390 -19.03 45.55 0.06
CA THR A 390 -20.04 44.51 0.11
C THR A 390 -21.43 45.12 0.10
N PRO A 391 -22.39 44.62 -0.70
CA PRO A 391 -23.78 45.15 -0.64
C PRO A 391 -24.47 44.67 0.63
N ALA A 392 -25.20 45.59 1.23
CA ALA A 392 -25.97 45.48 2.46
C ALA A 392 -26.96 44.29 2.44
N ASN A 393 -26.95 43.56 3.52
CA ASN A 393 -27.91 42.50 3.87
C ASN A 393 -29.29 43.16 4.14
N THR A 394 -30.28 42.85 3.33
CA THR A 394 -31.67 43.24 3.58
C THR A 394 -32.26 42.21 4.53
N GLU A 395 -32.48 42.64 5.76
CA GLU A 395 -33.23 41.93 6.79
C GLU A 395 -34.69 41.72 6.33
N VAL A 396 -35.07 40.45 6.12
CA VAL A 396 -36.48 40.05 5.97
C VAL A 396 -36.90 39.41 7.28
N ALA A 397 -37.82 40.06 7.97
CA ALA A 397 -38.43 39.57 9.20
C ALA A 397 -39.21 38.27 8.96
N PRO A 398 -39.20 37.32 9.93
CA PRO A 398 -39.98 36.10 9.80
C PRO A 398 -41.46 36.34 10.05
N GLU A 399 -42.28 36.01 9.06
CA GLU A 399 -43.73 35.94 9.13
C GLU A 399 -44.18 34.80 10.06
N ALA A 400 -45.06 35.12 11.00
CA ALA A 400 -45.59 34.19 12.01
C ALA A 400 -46.49 33.13 11.37
N MET A 401 -46.10 31.87 11.50
CA MET A 401 -46.97 30.73 11.18
C MET A 401 -47.94 30.45 12.34
N GLU A 402 -49.24 30.50 12.01
CA GLU A 402 -50.33 30.03 12.88
C GLU A 402 -50.20 28.53 13.22
N PRO A 403 -50.64 28.08 14.40
CA PRO A 403 -50.60 26.69 14.78
C PRO A 403 -51.71 25.90 14.10
N ALA A 404 -51.34 24.80 13.43
CA ALA A 404 -52.26 23.86 12.83
C ALA A 404 -52.97 23.02 13.91
N ALA A 405 -54.26 22.83 13.72
CA ALA A 405 -55.23 22.19 14.59
C ALA A 405 -54.90 20.69 14.82
N GLU A 406 -55.16 20.24 16.05
CA GLU A 406 -55.16 18.80 16.47
C GLU A 406 -56.18 17.97 15.66
N PRO A 407 -55.86 16.72 15.31
CA PRO A 407 -56.85 15.81 14.79
C PRO A 407 -57.59 15.13 15.95
N THR A 408 -58.88 15.28 15.93
CA THR A 408 -59.88 14.62 16.77
C THR A 408 -59.77 13.09 16.75
N ALA A 409 -59.83 12.50 17.94
CA ALA A 409 -59.95 11.07 18.17
C ALA A 409 -61.27 10.52 17.61
N VAL A 410 -61.21 9.53 16.75
CA VAL A 410 -62.34 8.69 16.37
C VAL A 410 -62.28 7.40 17.19
N SER A 411 -63.24 7.27 18.10
CA SER A 411 -63.56 6.03 18.82
C SER A 411 -64.15 5.01 17.86
N THR A 412 -63.58 3.82 17.81
CA THR A 412 -64.24 2.67 17.16
C THR A 412 -64.61 1.65 18.22
N GLU A 413 -65.92 1.50 18.40
CA GLU A 413 -66.57 0.46 19.19
C GLU A 413 -66.21 -0.94 18.64
N ALA A 414 -65.98 -1.82 19.54
CA ALA A 414 -66.03 -3.29 19.34
C ALA A 414 -67.45 -3.80 19.34
N GLN A 415 -67.78 -4.73 18.45
CA GLN A 415 -68.67 -5.88 18.82
C GLN A 415 -68.71 -6.94 17.68
N PRO A 416 -69.23 -8.18 17.98
CA PRO A 416 -68.52 -9.42 17.70
C PRO A 416 -69.31 -10.36 16.74
N GLU A 417 -68.83 -11.57 16.59
CA GLU A 417 -69.44 -12.82 16.11
C GLU A 417 -69.87 -13.01 14.63
N LYS A 418 -69.24 -13.89 13.96
CA LYS A 418 -69.62 -15.34 13.82
C LYS A 418 -68.45 -16.08 13.17
#